data_ef9891c4581d07b480928384a1f650ae
#
_entry.id   ef9891c4581d07b480928384a1f650ae
#
_cell.length_a   1.000
_cell.length_b   1.000
_cell.length_c   1.000
_cell.angle_alpha   90.00
_cell.angle_beta   90.00
_cell.angle_gamma   90.00
#
_symmetry.space_group_name_H-M   'P 1'
#
loop_
_entity.id
_entity.type
_entity.pdbx_description
1 polymer ?
#
loop_
_entity_poly.entity_id
_entity_poly.type
_entity_poly.pdbx_seq_one_letter_code
_entity_poly.pdbx_strand_id
1 'polypeptide(L)'
;MQLIDTTVLIVEDEIVVASEIKLRLEAMGFMVIGIVNNGRDAILSANEKDPDVILMDITLKGKMDGLEATRQINEQTGIPVIFITAHTDTPTLDSAREASSHGIFTKPFSDDELKSAIQQATISRVLAENLDDAVRKQNAADDAEIQGDE
;
A
#
# COMPACT_ATOMS: atom_id res chain seq x y z
N MET A 1 9.72 -2.31 15.26
CA MET A 1 9.66 -1.52 14.02
C MET A 1 9.59 -0.04 14.35
N GLN A 2 10.46 0.74 13.74
CA GLN A 2 10.46 2.20 13.91
C GLN A 2 9.63 2.81 12.79
N LEU A 3 8.63 3.62 13.15
CA LEU A 3 7.74 4.24 12.16
C LEU A 3 8.44 5.27 11.28
N ILE A 4 9.51 5.89 11.80
CA ILE A 4 10.29 6.88 11.06
C ILE A 4 11.05 6.26 9.87
N ASP A 5 11.19 4.93 9.84
CA ASP A 5 11.83 4.22 8.72
C ASP A 5 10.83 3.72 7.70
N THR A 6 9.54 3.98 7.91
CA THR A 6 8.50 3.55 6.97
C THR A 6 8.59 4.33 5.67
N THR A 7 8.68 3.60 4.56
CA THR A 7 8.81 4.19 3.22
C THR A 7 7.45 4.24 2.53
N VAL A 8 7.17 5.35 1.87
CA VAL A 8 5.89 5.62 1.21
C VAL A 8 6.13 6.02 -0.23
N LEU A 9 5.39 5.39 -1.14
CA LEU A 9 5.30 5.81 -2.53
C LEU A 9 3.99 6.56 -2.72
N ILE A 10 4.04 7.75 -3.35
CA ILE A 10 2.85 8.55 -3.64
C ILE A 10 2.52 8.41 -5.13
N VAL A 11 1.28 8.08 -5.44
CA VAL A 11 0.77 8.02 -6.82
C VAL A 11 -0.33 9.05 -6.96
N GLU A 12 -0.02 10.16 -7.60
CA GLU A 12 -0.90 11.32 -7.75
C GLU A 12 -0.51 12.08 -9.01
N ASP A 13 -1.47 12.38 -9.88
CA ASP A 13 -1.18 13.06 -11.14
C ASP A 13 -1.15 14.60 -11.00
N GLU A 14 -1.64 15.16 -9.91
CA GLU A 14 -1.55 16.60 -9.63
C GLU A 14 -0.32 16.88 -8.77
N ILE A 15 0.70 17.50 -9.37
CA ILE A 15 2.00 17.70 -8.70
C ILE A 15 1.89 18.54 -7.42
N VAL A 16 0.99 19.51 -7.38
CA VAL A 16 0.78 20.35 -6.18
C VAL A 16 0.24 19.51 -5.04
N VAL A 17 -0.73 18.64 -5.31
CA VAL A 17 -1.33 17.75 -4.32
C VAL A 17 -0.29 16.74 -3.83
N ALA A 18 0.45 16.13 -4.74
CA ALA A 18 1.50 15.18 -4.39
C ALA A 18 2.58 15.80 -3.52
N SER A 19 3.00 17.02 -3.84
CA SER A 19 4.02 17.74 -3.07
C SER A 19 3.53 18.08 -1.67
N GLU A 20 2.28 18.48 -1.52
CA GLU A 20 1.67 18.75 -0.23
C GLU A 20 1.62 17.50 0.64
N ILE A 21 1.19 16.37 0.07
CA ILE A 21 1.14 15.09 0.79
C ILE A 21 2.54 14.68 1.23
N LYS A 22 3.53 14.85 0.36
CA LYS A 22 4.94 14.55 0.68
C LYS A 22 5.41 15.34 1.91
N LEU A 23 5.15 16.64 1.92
CA LEU A 23 5.54 17.50 3.05
C LEU A 23 4.88 17.05 4.35
N ARG A 24 3.60 16.72 4.29
CA ARG A 24 2.85 16.22 5.46
C ARG A 24 3.44 14.90 5.98
N LEU A 25 3.74 13.96 5.09
CA LEU A 25 4.32 12.67 5.47
C LEU A 25 5.71 12.83 6.08
N GLU A 26 6.55 13.66 5.49
CA GLU A 26 7.89 13.91 6.01
C GLU A 26 7.85 14.57 7.38
N ALA A 27 6.89 15.48 7.61
CA ALA A 27 6.69 16.10 8.92
C ALA A 27 6.26 15.08 9.98
N MET A 28 5.61 14.01 9.58
CA MET A 28 5.22 12.91 10.48
C MET A 28 6.33 11.88 10.70
N GLY A 29 7.46 12.01 10.02
CA GLY A 29 8.60 11.10 10.16
C GLY A 29 8.67 9.97 9.14
N PHE A 30 7.77 9.95 8.15
CA PHE A 30 7.83 8.94 7.08
C PHE A 30 8.81 9.36 5.99
N MET A 31 9.33 8.37 5.28
CA MET A 31 10.25 8.61 4.17
C MET A 31 9.50 8.43 2.85
N VAL A 32 9.36 9.51 2.08
CA VAL A 32 8.75 9.45 0.76
C VAL A 32 9.83 9.09 -0.25
N ILE A 33 9.73 7.92 -0.86
CA ILE A 33 10.75 7.39 -1.75
C ILE A 33 10.47 7.69 -3.23
N GLY A 34 9.31 8.23 -3.53
CA GLY A 34 9.00 8.63 -4.89
C GLY A 34 7.60 9.19 -5.02
N ILE A 35 7.41 9.95 -6.09
CA ILE A 35 6.11 10.44 -6.53
C ILE A 35 6.00 10.03 -8.00
N VAL A 36 4.97 9.30 -8.35
CA VAL A 36 4.67 8.94 -9.73
C VAL A 36 3.27 9.42 -10.08
N ASN A 37 3.01 9.63 -11.35
CA ASN A 37 1.78 10.30 -11.79
C ASN A 37 0.85 9.43 -12.63
N ASN A 38 1.11 8.14 -12.70
CA ASN A 38 0.29 7.21 -13.48
C ASN A 38 0.40 5.79 -12.94
N GLY A 39 -0.56 4.95 -13.33
CA GLY A 39 -0.66 3.58 -12.82
C GLY A 39 0.49 2.68 -13.26
N ARG A 40 0.97 2.83 -14.48
CA ARG A 40 2.07 2.01 -14.99
C ARG A 40 3.35 2.23 -14.19
N ASP A 41 3.71 3.51 -13.98
CA ASP A 41 4.89 3.86 -13.20
C ASP A 41 4.73 3.46 -11.73
N ALA A 42 3.50 3.46 -11.21
CA ALA A 42 3.22 2.98 -9.87
C ALA A 42 3.57 1.50 -9.73
N ILE A 43 3.17 0.68 -10.69
CA ILE A 43 3.47 -0.76 -10.69
C ILE A 43 4.99 -0.98 -10.78
N LEU A 44 5.66 -0.28 -11.69
CA LEU A 44 7.12 -0.39 -11.85
C LEU A 44 7.85 0.01 -10.57
N SER A 45 7.46 1.15 -9.98
CA SER A 45 8.09 1.63 -8.75
C SER A 45 7.83 0.70 -7.56
N ALA A 46 6.64 0.13 -7.48
CA ALA A 46 6.31 -0.83 -6.43
C ALA A 46 7.23 -2.05 -6.48
N ASN A 47 7.48 -2.58 -7.68
CA ASN A 47 8.35 -3.73 -7.88
C ASN A 47 9.83 -3.39 -7.66
N GLU A 48 10.27 -2.22 -8.10
CA GLU A 48 11.68 -1.85 -8.04
C GLU A 48 12.11 -1.33 -6.67
N LYS A 49 11.27 -0.52 -6.03
CA LYS A 49 11.62 0.18 -4.79
C LYS A 49 11.10 -0.48 -3.52
N ASP A 50 10.16 -1.38 -3.65
CA ASP A 50 9.54 -2.12 -2.54
C ASP A 50 9.17 -1.21 -1.37
N PRO A 51 8.30 -0.19 -1.58
CA PRO A 51 7.87 0.67 -0.48
C PRO A 51 7.07 -0.11 0.54
N ASP A 52 7.01 0.39 1.78
CA ASP A 52 6.21 -0.24 2.83
C ASP A 52 4.72 -0.03 2.62
N VAL A 53 4.34 1.10 2.01
CA VAL A 53 2.94 1.43 1.72
C VAL A 53 2.88 2.36 0.52
N ILE A 54 1.76 2.30 -0.20
CA ILE A 54 1.51 3.16 -1.36
C ILE A 54 0.26 3.98 -1.09
N LEU A 55 0.35 5.29 -1.29
CA LEU A 55 -0.82 6.17 -1.32
C LEU A 55 -1.22 6.35 -2.77
N MET A 56 -2.42 5.91 -3.12
CA MET A 56 -2.89 5.84 -4.50
C MET A 56 -4.11 6.70 -4.71
N ASP A 57 -4.03 7.65 -5.65
CA ASP A 57 -5.22 8.34 -6.13
C ASP A 57 -6.04 7.39 -7.00
N ILE A 58 -7.34 7.29 -6.71
CA ILE A 58 -8.23 6.43 -7.48
C ILE A 58 -8.39 6.93 -8.92
N THR A 59 -8.42 8.25 -9.10
CA THR A 59 -8.80 8.88 -10.38
C THR A 59 -7.59 9.37 -11.15
N LEU A 60 -6.62 8.50 -11.37
CA LEU A 60 -5.47 8.82 -12.20
C LEU A 60 -5.89 9.00 -13.66
N LYS A 61 -5.29 9.99 -14.31
CA LYS A 61 -5.47 10.21 -15.75
C LYS A 61 -4.68 9.17 -16.53
N GLY A 62 -5.14 8.88 -17.74
CA GLY A 62 -4.47 7.94 -18.62
C GLY A 62 -5.24 6.62 -18.77
N LYS A 63 -4.58 5.62 -19.35
CA LYS A 63 -5.20 4.34 -19.70
C LYS A 63 -5.46 3.44 -18.52
N MET A 64 -4.70 3.61 -17.45
CA MET A 64 -4.81 2.78 -16.27
C MET A 64 -5.14 3.67 -15.07
N ASP A 65 -6.27 3.41 -14.41
CA ASP A 65 -6.66 4.13 -13.21
C ASP A 65 -6.03 3.50 -11.96
N GLY A 66 -6.25 4.13 -10.82
CA GLY A 66 -5.68 3.67 -9.55
C GLY A 66 -6.20 2.30 -9.11
N LEU A 67 -7.43 1.95 -9.47
CA LEU A 67 -8.01 0.65 -9.11
C LEU A 67 -7.30 -0.48 -9.84
N GLU A 68 -7.09 -0.34 -11.14
CA GLU A 68 -6.39 -1.34 -11.94
C GLU A 68 -4.92 -1.47 -11.52
N ALA A 69 -4.25 -0.33 -11.29
CA ALA A 69 -2.89 -0.34 -10.80
C ALA A 69 -2.78 -1.08 -9.47
N THR A 70 -3.73 -0.87 -8.56
CA THR A 70 -3.75 -1.54 -7.26
C THR A 70 -3.92 -3.04 -7.40
N ARG A 71 -4.79 -3.51 -8.29
CA ARG A 71 -4.96 -4.94 -8.54
C ARG A 71 -3.64 -5.59 -8.95
N GLN A 72 -2.93 -4.97 -9.88
CA GLN A 72 -1.65 -5.50 -10.35
C GLN A 72 -0.58 -5.44 -9.27
N ILE A 73 -0.54 -4.36 -8.48
CA ILE A 73 0.39 -4.26 -7.37
C ILE A 73 0.13 -5.33 -6.32
N ASN A 74 -1.14 -5.57 -5.98
CA ASN A 74 -1.51 -6.62 -5.04
C ASN A 74 -1.09 -8.01 -5.52
N GLU A 75 -1.29 -8.29 -6.80
CA GLU A 75 -0.91 -9.58 -7.38
C GLU A 75 0.60 -9.79 -7.42
N GLN A 76 1.36 -8.74 -7.68
CA GLN A 76 2.79 -8.83 -7.93
C GLN A 76 3.65 -8.65 -6.68
N THR A 77 3.20 -7.86 -5.70
CA THR A 77 4.07 -7.44 -4.59
C THR A 77 3.48 -7.68 -3.21
N GLY A 78 2.17 -7.64 -3.05
CA GLY A 78 1.52 -7.67 -1.74
C GLY A 78 1.70 -6.39 -0.92
N ILE A 79 2.23 -5.32 -1.49
CA ILE A 79 2.41 -4.04 -0.80
C ILE A 79 1.03 -3.43 -0.50
N PRO A 80 0.76 -2.99 0.73
CA PRO A 80 -0.52 -2.39 1.05
C PRO A 80 -0.72 -1.05 0.34
N VAL A 81 -1.92 -0.85 -0.20
CA VAL A 81 -2.30 0.36 -0.90
C VAL A 81 -3.42 1.05 -0.13
N ILE A 82 -3.24 2.33 0.14
CA ILE A 82 -4.25 3.20 0.75
C ILE A 82 -4.74 4.14 -0.34
N PHE A 83 -6.04 4.14 -0.60
CA PHE A 83 -6.62 5.04 -1.59
C PHE A 83 -6.86 6.41 -1.01
N ILE A 84 -6.56 7.43 -1.79
CA ILE A 84 -6.93 8.81 -1.51
C ILE A 84 -7.72 9.34 -2.71
N THR A 85 -8.81 10.05 -2.48
CA THR A 85 -9.65 10.52 -3.57
C THR A 85 -10.48 11.74 -3.19
N ALA A 86 -10.73 12.61 -4.17
CA ALA A 86 -11.71 13.69 -4.05
C ALA A 86 -13.12 13.20 -4.40
N HIS A 87 -13.26 12.03 -5.00
CA HIS A 87 -14.54 11.50 -5.44
C HIS A 87 -15.20 10.67 -4.35
N THR A 88 -16.49 10.96 -4.10
CA THR A 88 -17.26 10.33 -3.04
C THR A 88 -18.46 9.53 -3.56
N ASP A 89 -18.56 9.31 -4.87
CA ASP A 89 -19.66 8.54 -5.45
C ASP A 89 -19.58 7.07 -5.02
N THR A 90 -20.74 6.52 -4.71
CA THR A 90 -20.84 5.16 -4.17
C THR A 90 -20.20 4.08 -5.05
N PRO A 91 -20.39 4.06 -6.38
CA PRO A 91 -19.76 3.04 -7.22
C PRO A 91 -18.24 3.05 -7.15
N THR A 92 -17.61 4.23 -7.13
CA THR A 92 -16.16 4.35 -7.02
C THR A 92 -15.68 3.85 -5.68
N LEU A 93 -16.36 4.22 -4.58
CA LEU A 93 -15.98 3.77 -3.24
C LEU A 93 -16.15 2.27 -3.07
N ASP A 94 -17.20 1.68 -3.62
CA ASP A 94 -17.42 0.23 -3.57
C ASP A 94 -16.32 -0.53 -4.32
N SER A 95 -15.97 -0.05 -5.51
CA SER A 95 -14.88 -0.65 -6.30
C SER A 95 -13.53 -0.55 -5.58
N ALA A 96 -13.28 0.58 -4.89
CA ALA A 96 -12.05 0.76 -4.12
C ALA A 96 -11.99 -0.19 -2.92
N ARG A 97 -13.11 -0.43 -2.24
CA ARG A 97 -13.16 -1.38 -1.13
C ARG A 97 -12.86 -2.80 -1.58
N GLU A 98 -13.34 -3.19 -2.75
CA GLU A 98 -13.04 -4.50 -3.33
C GLU A 98 -11.56 -4.63 -3.71
N ALA A 99 -10.95 -3.56 -4.19
CA ALA A 99 -9.55 -3.57 -4.65
C ALA A 99 -8.55 -3.48 -3.52
N SER A 100 -8.91 -2.87 -2.37
CA SER A 100 -7.99 -2.66 -1.25
C SER A 100 -8.70 -2.79 0.08
N SER A 101 -8.09 -3.53 0.99
CA SER A 101 -8.57 -3.68 2.37
C SER A 101 -7.90 -2.70 3.35
N HIS A 102 -7.00 -1.84 2.87
CA HIS A 102 -6.14 -1.03 3.76
C HIS A 102 -6.63 0.38 4.02
N GLY A 103 -7.63 0.83 3.33
CA GLY A 103 -8.29 2.08 3.64
C GLY A 103 -8.55 2.96 2.43
N ILE A 104 -9.57 3.79 2.58
CA ILE A 104 -9.97 4.78 1.58
C ILE A 104 -10.19 6.09 2.32
N PHE A 105 -9.50 7.14 1.89
CA PHE A 105 -9.62 8.45 2.50
C PHE A 105 -10.08 9.46 1.47
N THR A 106 -11.13 10.23 1.81
CA THR A 106 -11.60 11.30 0.95
C THR A 106 -10.88 12.60 1.33
N LYS A 107 -10.49 13.36 0.34
CA LYS A 107 -9.85 14.67 0.52
C LYS A 107 -10.92 15.70 0.93
N PRO A 108 -10.67 16.56 1.90
CA PRO A 108 -9.48 16.64 2.72
C PRO A 108 -9.49 15.61 3.87
N PHE A 109 -8.31 15.10 4.24
CA PHE A 109 -8.16 14.18 5.35
C PHE A 109 -7.18 14.78 6.38
N SER A 110 -7.28 14.33 7.63
CA SER A 110 -6.39 14.82 8.70
C SER A 110 -5.07 14.06 8.72
N ASP A 111 -4.04 14.68 9.29
CA ASP A 111 -2.75 14.04 9.48
C ASP A 111 -2.85 12.82 10.38
N ASP A 112 -3.67 12.89 11.43
CA ASP A 112 -3.88 11.78 12.35
C ASP A 112 -4.52 10.57 11.67
N GLU A 113 -5.51 10.80 10.81
CA GLU A 113 -6.14 9.74 10.02
C GLU A 113 -5.14 9.07 9.10
N LEU A 114 -4.34 9.87 8.39
CA LEU A 114 -3.35 9.36 7.46
C LEU A 114 -2.26 8.57 8.17
N LYS A 115 -1.74 9.11 9.26
CA LYS A 115 -0.71 8.45 10.06
C LYS A 115 -1.20 7.11 10.59
N SER A 116 -2.41 7.09 11.16
CA SER A 116 -3.01 5.87 11.69
C SER A 116 -3.19 4.81 10.61
N ALA A 117 -3.65 5.20 9.43
CA ALA A 117 -3.84 4.28 8.31
C ALA A 117 -2.53 3.66 7.84
N ILE A 118 -1.47 4.46 7.74
CA ILE A 118 -0.14 3.98 7.35
C ILE A 118 0.40 3.00 8.39
N GLN A 119 0.27 3.32 9.67
CA GLN A 119 0.71 2.46 10.75
C GLN A 119 -0.02 1.11 10.72
N GLN A 120 -1.32 1.13 10.56
CA GLN A 120 -2.14 -0.10 10.52
C GLN A 120 -1.80 -0.95 9.30
N ALA A 121 -1.63 -0.34 8.14
CA ALA A 121 -1.27 -1.06 6.92
C ALA A 121 0.09 -1.74 7.05
N THR A 122 1.08 -1.04 7.62
CA THR A 122 2.42 -1.57 7.83
C THR A 122 2.42 -2.72 8.83
N ILE A 123 1.70 -2.58 9.93
CA ILE A 123 1.57 -3.63 10.94
C ILE A 123 0.88 -4.87 10.35
N SER A 124 -0.19 -4.68 9.59
CA SER A 124 -0.91 -5.79 8.94
C SER A 124 -0.01 -6.58 8.00
N ARG A 125 0.83 -5.90 7.24
CA ARG A 125 1.78 -6.55 6.34
C ARG A 125 2.82 -7.39 7.11
N VAL A 126 3.38 -6.83 8.17
CA VAL A 126 4.37 -7.53 9.00
C VAL A 126 3.74 -8.77 9.64
N LEU A 127 2.52 -8.66 10.16
CA LEU A 127 1.81 -9.79 10.75
C LEU A 127 1.52 -10.88 9.71
N ALA A 128 1.11 -10.50 8.50
CA ALA A 128 0.86 -11.46 7.42
C ALA A 128 2.14 -12.21 7.03
N GLU A 129 3.25 -11.50 6.90
CA GLU A 129 4.55 -12.11 6.60
C GLU A 129 4.99 -13.07 7.71
N ASN A 130 4.82 -12.68 8.97
CA ASN A 130 5.15 -13.54 10.10
C ASN A 130 4.27 -14.79 10.16
N LEU A 131 2.99 -14.65 9.83
CA LEU A 131 2.07 -15.79 9.79
C LEU A 131 2.46 -16.78 8.69
N ASP A 132 2.79 -16.29 7.51
CA ASP A 132 3.25 -17.11 6.41
C ASP A 132 4.53 -17.88 6.77
N ASP A 133 5.47 -17.24 7.43
CA ASP A 133 6.70 -17.87 7.90
C ASP A 133 6.40 -18.96 8.94
N ALA A 134 5.49 -18.71 9.87
CA ALA A 134 5.09 -19.68 10.88
C ALA A 134 4.45 -20.92 10.23
N VAL A 135 3.59 -20.71 9.23
CA VAL A 135 2.94 -21.80 8.49
C VAL A 135 3.97 -22.61 7.73
N ARG A 136 4.94 -21.97 7.05
CA ARG A 136 6.00 -22.67 6.34
C ARG A 136 6.88 -23.51 7.26
N LYS A 137 7.22 -22.99 8.42
CA LYS A 137 8.02 -23.71 9.44
C LYS A 137 7.26 -24.92 9.98
N GLN A 138 5.96 -24.79 10.22
CA GLN A 138 5.13 -25.88 10.68
C GLN A 138 5.04 -26.98 9.62
N ASN A 139 4.82 -26.63 8.35
CA ASN A 139 4.76 -27.60 7.26
C ASN A 139 6.09 -28.33 7.07
N ALA A 140 7.22 -27.63 7.19
CA ALA A 140 8.53 -28.22 7.09
C ALA A 140 8.78 -29.21 8.25
N ALA A 141 8.35 -28.88 9.47
CA ALA A 141 8.48 -29.77 10.62
C ALA A 141 7.63 -31.03 10.44
N ASP A 142 6.40 -30.90 9.96
CA ASP A 142 5.52 -32.03 9.68
C ASP A 142 6.10 -32.97 8.62
N ASP A 143 6.65 -32.40 7.54
CA ASP A 143 7.31 -33.20 6.50
C ASP A 143 8.55 -33.94 7.03
N ALA A 144 9.33 -33.31 7.90
CA ALA A 144 10.50 -33.95 8.51
C ALA A 144 10.09 -35.10 9.43
N GLU A 145 9.01 -34.98 10.19
CA GLU A 145 8.48 -36.05 11.03
C GLU A 145 8.02 -37.24 10.22
N ILE A 146 7.32 -37.00 9.10
CA ILE A 146 6.87 -38.06 8.20
C ILE A 146 8.07 -38.82 7.64
N GLN A 147 9.14 -38.14 7.23
CA GLN A 147 10.35 -38.78 6.72
C GLN A 147 11.14 -39.52 7.78
N GLY A 148 11.05 -39.08 9.04
CA GLY A 148 11.77 -39.68 10.13
C GLY A 148 11.19 -41.00 10.61
N ASP A 149 9.94 -41.32 10.27
CA ASP A 149 9.26 -42.56 10.65
C ASP A 149 9.59 -43.76 9.77
N GLU A 150 10.37 -43.56 8.71
CA GLU A 150 10.85 -44.63 7.89
C GLU A 150 12.23 -45.12 8.40
#